data_9b0f4cc061c729e15455612472698916
#
_entry.id   9b0f4cc061c729e15455612472698916
#
_cell.length_a   1.000
_cell.length_b   1.000
_cell.length_c   1.000
_cell.angle_alpha   90.00
_cell.angle_beta   90.00
_cell.angle_gamma   90.00
#
_symmetry.space_group_name_H-M   'P 1'
#
loop_
_entity.id
_entity.type
_entity.pdbx_description
1 polymer ?
#
loop_
_entity_poly.entity_id
_entity_poly.type
_entity_poly.pdbx_seq_one_letter_code
_entity_poly.pdbx_strand_id
1 'polypeptide(L)'
;MLKAKRILIAAGGTGGHINPALSVAGYIRSQDPTAEILFVGTADKMEARLVPQAGYPIKMIDISGFRRDMSPAGIVHNIKTVAKMFKSSSQAKKIIKDFNPDLAIGFGGYVSGPVIRMAAKLGVPTAIHEQNAYPGVTNKALAKQVDAVMLTSMAAEKYLEPKNPCVLTGLPVRAEFFTTDKEKSRLELGVDSRPLILSSGGSLGAEPINKAMVELIAERAPKGDCCFIHATGHSGTWVADELKKRGVDPDKFENVTIREYIDDMSRCMAACDLFINRAGASTLSEIEAHGKPSVLI
;
A
#
# COMPACT_ATOMS: atom_id res chain seq x y z
N MET A 1 1.64 -13.39 -24.32
CA MET A 1 0.56 -14.07 -23.56
C MET A 1 1.14 -14.61 -22.27
N LEU A 2 0.54 -14.30 -21.14
CA LEU A 2 0.86 -14.90 -19.86
C LEU A 2 0.59 -16.41 -19.94
N LYS A 3 1.60 -17.24 -19.65
CA LYS A 3 1.41 -18.70 -19.61
C LYS A 3 0.66 -19.14 -18.34
N ALA A 4 0.81 -18.38 -17.23
CA ALA A 4 0.14 -18.65 -15.98
C ALA A 4 -1.30 -18.12 -16.01
N LYS A 5 -2.26 -18.99 -15.77
CA LYS A 5 -3.70 -18.66 -15.74
C LYS A 5 -4.24 -18.50 -14.33
N ARG A 6 -3.66 -19.19 -13.38
CA ARG A 6 -4.06 -19.22 -11.97
C ARG A 6 -2.96 -18.62 -11.11
N ILE A 7 -3.19 -17.45 -10.56
CA ILE A 7 -2.17 -16.67 -9.88
C ILE A 7 -2.57 -16.46 -8.43
N LEU A 8 -1.72 -16.92 -7.51
CA LEU A 8 -1.89 -16.72 -6.07
C LEU A 8 -1.07 -15.53 -5.63
N ILE A 9 -1.69 -14.55 -5.00
CA ILE A 9 -1.02 -13.33 -4.51
C ILE A 9 -1.10 -13.28 -3.00
N ALA A 10 0.04 -13.17 -2.33
CA ALA A 10 0.13 -13.00 -0.88
C ALA A 10 0.62 -11.59 -0.54
N ALA A 11 -0.26 -10.79 0.05
CA ALA A 11 0.05 -9.42 0.46
C ALA A 11 -0.76 -9.05 1.70
N GLY A 12 -0.17 -8.33 2.64
CA GLY A 12 -0.94 -7.92 3.81
C GLY A 12 -0.23 -6.96 4.76
N GLY A 13 -1.01 -6.48 5.70
CA GLY A 13 -0.58 -5.63 6.80
C GLY A 13 -0.69 -4.13 6.52
N THR A 14 -0.14 -3.63 5.42
CA THR A 14 -0.14 -2.19 5.09
C THR A 14 -0.43 -1.93 3.62
N GLY A 15 -0.87 -0.71 3.30
CA GLY A 15 -1.09 -0.26 1.92
C GLY A 15 0.16 -0.40 1.03
N GLY A 16 1.36 -0.24 1.60
CA GLY A 16 2.63 -0.40 0.88
C GLY A 16 2.86 -1.80 0.29
N HIS A 17 2.25 -2.85 0.86
CA HIS A 17 2.28 -4.20 0.31
C HIS A 17 1.06 -4.48 -0.57
N ILE A 18 -0.10 -3.97 -0.17
CA ILE A 18 -1.39 -4.31 -0.79
C ILE A 18 -1.55 -3.57 -2.13
N ASN A 19 -1.23 -2.28 -2.20
CA ASN A 19 -1.40 -1.48 -3.42
C ASN A 19 -0.56 -2.00 -4.60
N PRO A 20 0.75 -2.30 -4.45
CA PRO A 20 1.52 -2.93 -5.52
C PRO A 20 0.96 -4.28 -5.96
N ALA A 21 0.46 -5.09 -5.01
CA ALA A 21 -0.17 -6.37 -5.31
C ALA A 21 -1.45 -6.20 -6.13
N LEU A 22 -2.30 -5.23 -5.78
CA LEU A 22 -3.50 -4.88 -6.54
C LEU A 22 -3.17 -4.31 -7.92
N SER A 23 -2.09 -3.52 -8.04
CA SER A 23 -1.61 -2.98 -9.30
C SER A 23 -1.21 -4.09 -10.27
N VAL A 24 -0.44 -5.07 -9.79
CA VAL A 24 -0.05 -6.24 -10.60
C VAL A 24 -1.27 -7.08 -10.96
N ALA A 25 -2.19 -7.32 -10.03
CA ALA A 25 -3.43 -8.06 -10.29
C ALA A 25 -4.28 -7.36 -11.37
N GLY A 26 -4.41 -6.02 -11.31
CA GLY A 26 -5.12 -5.21 -12.30
C GLY A 26 -4.46 -5.29 -13.67
N TYR A 27 -3.15 -5.20 -13.74
CA TYR A 27 -2.40 -5.35 -14.98
C TYR A 27 -2.57 -6.75 -15.59
N ILE A 28 -2.43 -7.81 -14.79
CA ILE A 28 -2.64 -9.19 -15.25
C ILE A 28 -4.05 -9.35 -15.85
N ARG A 29 -5.08 -8.88 -15.15
CA ARG A 29 -6.49 -8.95 -15.62
C ARG A 29 -6.73 -8.14 -16.90
N SER A 30 -6.04 -7.01 -17.07
CA SER A 30 -6.12 -6.20 -18.31
C SER A 30 -5.49 -6.92 -19.51
N GLN A 31 -4.42 -7.69 -19.29
CA GLN A 31 -3.75 -8.45 -20.34
C GLN A 31 -4.45 -9.79 -20.65
N ASP A 32 -5.06 -10.41 -19.64
CA ASP A 32 -5.81 -11.65 -19.76
C ASP A 32 -7.04 -11.63 -18.84
N PRO A 33 -8.22 -11.24 -19.36
CA PRO A 33 -9.45 -11.24 -18.57
C PRO A 33 -9.87 -12.62 -18.05
N THR A 34 -9.31 -13.71 -18.60
CA THR A 34 -9.60 -15.10 -18.17
C THR A 34 -8.68 -15.57 -17.02
N ALA A 35 -7.69 -14.77 -16.62
CA ALA A 35 -6.81 -15.12 -15.54
C ALA A 35 -7.56 -15.17 -14.20
N GLU A 36 -7.42 -16.28 -13.50
CA GLU A 36 -7.94 -16.47 -12.14
C GLU A 36 -6.92 -15.96 -11.13
N ILE A 37 -7.31 -14.94 -10.35
CA ILE A 37 -6.44 -14.34 -9.33
C ILE A 37 -7.07 -14.57 -7.96
N LEU A 38 -6.32 -15.19 -7.06
CA LEU A 38 -6.72 -15.40 -5.67
C LEU A 38 -5.72 -14.72 -4.73
N PHE A 39 -6.22 -13.86 -3.85
CA PHE A 39 -5.41 -13.27 -2.79
C PHE A 39 -5.41 -14.14 -1.52
N VAL A 40 -4.33 -14.04 -0.76
CA VAL A 40 -4.23 -14.58 0.60
C VAL A 40 -3.82 -13.45 1.54
N GLY A 41 -4.57 -13.28 2.61
CA GLY A 41 -4.39 -12.20 3.59
C GLY A 41 -4.76 -12.63 5.00
N THR A 42 -4.94 -11.64 5.89
CA THR A 42 -5.44 -11.81 7.27
C THR A 42 -6.77 -11.09 7.44
N ALA A 43 -7.62 -11.58 8.36
CA ALA A 43 -8.97 -11.05 8.53
C ALA A 43 -9.04 -9.68 9.21
N ASP A 44 -7.99 -9.29 9.93
CA ASP A 44 -7.94 -8.13 10.82
C ASP A 44 -7.13 -6.95 10.25
N LYS A 45 -6.67 -7.02 8.98
CA LYS A 45 -5.85 -5.99 8.35
C LYS A 45 -6.51 -5.38 7.11
N MET A 46 -5.84 -4.40 6.52
CA MET A 46 -6.36 -3.62 5.40
C MET A 46 -6.72 -4.48 4.19
N GLU A 47 -6.01 -5.58 3.94
CA GLU A 47 -6.27 -6.49 2.82
C GLU A 47 -7.66 -7.10 2.85
N ALA A 48 -8.23 -7.35 4.05
CA ALA A 48 -9.58 -7.88 4.20
C ALA A 48 -10.66 -6.96 3.61
N ARG A 49 -10.40 -5.65 3.56
CA ARG A 49 -11.28 -4.63 2.97
C ARG A 49 -10.87 -4.29 1.53
N LEU A 50 -9.60 -3.95 1.31
CA LEU A 50 -9.14 -3.40 0.04
C LEU A 50 -9.18 -4.40 -1.12
N VAL A 51 -8.87 -5.68 -0.87
CA VAL A 51 -8.86 -6.71 -1.92
C VAL A 51 -10.28 -6.99 -2.47
N PRO A 52 -11.32 -7.23 -1.61
CA PRO A 52 -12.68 -7.37 -2.10
C PRO A 52 -13.23 -6.11 -2.77
N GLN A 53 -12.91 -4.91 -2.27
CA GLN A 53 -13.28 -3.64 -2.90
C GLN A 53 -12.71 -3.51 -4.32
N ALA A 54 -11.52 -4.06 -4.57
CA ALA A 54 -10.91 -4.11 -5.89
C ALA A 54 -11.46 -5.26 -6.78
N GLY A 55 -12.46 -6.02 -6.31
CA GLY A 55 -13.11 -7.09 -7.07
C GLY A 55 -12.31 -8.38 -7.16
N TYR A 56 -11.44 -8.68 -6.17
CA TYR A 56 -10.69 -9.92 -6.12
C TYR A 56 -11.12 -10.81 -4.96
N PRO A 57 -11.16 -12.14 -5.17
CA PRO A 57 -11.38 -13.10 -4.09
C PRO A 57 -10.16 -13.14 -3.16
N ILE A 58 -10.42 -13.30 -1.87
CA ILE A 58 -9.39 -13.44 -0.84
C ILE A 58 -9.68 -14.60 0.09
N LYS A 59 -8.66 -15.37 0.44
CA LYS A 59 -8.69 -16.38 1.51
C LYS A 59 -7.86 -15.90 2.68
N MET A 60 -8.34 -16.18 3.89
CA MET A 60 -7.70 -15.72 5.13
C MET A 60 -6.88 -16.83 5.78
N ILE A 61 -5.72 -16.46 6.31
CA ILE A 61 -4.91 -17.33 7.19
C ILE A 61 -4.72 -16.66 8.56
N ASP A 62 -4.56 -17.47 9.59
CA ASP A 62 -4.35 -16.99 10.96
C ASP A 62 -2.85 -16.87 11.25
N ILE A 63 -2.32 -15.67 11.10
CA ILE A 63 -0.93 -15.37 11.40
C ILE A 63 -0.81 -14.03 12.13
N SER A 64 0.20 -13.89 12.98
CA SER A 64 0.56 -12.64 13.65
C SER A 64 2.05 -12.37 13.54
N GLY A 65 2.44 -11.11 13.67
CA GLY A 65 3.86 -10.73 13.75
C GLY A 65 4.44 -10.98 15.13
N PHE A 66 5.75 -11.16 15.19
CA PHE A 66 6.49 -11.19 16.45
C PHE A 66 6.54 -9.81 17.08
N ARG A 67 6.36 -9.75 18.40
CA ARG A 67 6.61 -8.54 19.18
C ARG A 67 8.10 -8.43 19.50
N ARG A 68 8.62 -7.21 19.45
CA ARG A 68 10.03 -6.92 19.77
C ARG A 68 10.24 -6.67 21.27
N ASP A 69 9.15 -6.48 22.02
CA ASP A 69 9.25 -6.30 23.46
C ASP A 69 9.58 -7.63 24.18
N MET A 70 10.43 -7.57 25.19
CA MET A 70 10.84 -8.72 26.01
C MET A 70 10.00 -8.84 27.27
N SER A 71 8.84 -8.18 27.34
CA SER A 71 7.90 -8.31 28.45
C SER A 71 7.33 -9.73 28.55
N PRO A 72 6.88 -10.19 29.73
CA PRO A 72 6.21 -11.48 29.87
C PRO A 72 5.02 -11.65 28.89
N ALA A 73 4.27 -10.56 28.63
CA ALA A 73 3.20 -10.53 27.66
C ALA A 73 3.71 -10.67 26.22
N GLY A 74 4.86 -10.07 25.89
CA GLY A 74 5.54 -10.20 24.61
C GLY A 74 6.04 -11.62 24.36
N ILE A 75 6.62 -12.26 25.39
CA ILE A 75 7.09 -13.65 25.32
C ILE A 75 5.90 -14.60 25.06
N VAL A 76 4.82 -14.48 25.84
CA VAL A 76 3.59 -15.28 25.64
C VAL A 76 2.99 -15.05 24.25
N HIS A 77 2.97 -13.80 23.78
CA HIS A 77 2.53 -13.48 22.42
C HIS A 77 3.40 -14.20 21.37
N ASN A 78 4.73 -14.18 21.52
CA ASN A 78 5.65 -14.79 20.58
C ASN A 78 5.54 -16.32 20.54
N ILE A 79 5.29 -16.98 21.69
CA ILE A 79 4.98 -18.41 21.75
C ILE A 79 3.69 -18.73 20.96
N LYS A 80 2.63 -17.95 21.15
CA LYS A 80 1.37 -18.08 20.37
C LYS A 80 1.62 -17.83 18.88
N THR A 81 2.51 -16.91 18.55
CA THR A 81 2.88 -16.60 17.14
C THR A 81 3.56 -17.80 16.48
N VAL A 82 4.42 -18.53 17.19
CA VAL A 82 5.04 -19.77 16.68
C VAL A 82 3.97 -20.82 16.37
N ALA A 83 3.02 -21.05 17.28
CA ALA A 83 1.89 -21.98 17.04
C ALA A 83 1.06 -21.54 15.81
N LYS A 84 0.79 -20.24 15.67
CA LYS A 84 0.11 -19.67 14.49
C LYS A 84 0.91 -19.87 13.20
N MET A 85 2.25 -19.88 13.22
CA MET A 85 3.06 -20.18 12.04
C MET A 85 2.84 -21.60 11.50
N PHE A 86 2.71 -22.60 12.37
CA PHE A 86 2.38 -23.96 11.94
C PHE A 86 0.97 -24.03 11.37
N LYS A 87 0.00 -23.42 12.06
CA LYS A 87 -1.40 -23.35 11.61
C LYS A 87 -1.51 -22.65 10.26
N SER A 88 -0.88 -21.47 10.10
CA SER A 88 -0.89 -20.72 8.84
C SER A 88 -0.24 -21.48 7.70
N SER A 89 0.83 -22.25 7.96
CA SER A 89 1.45 -23.11 6.95
C SER A 89 0.52 -24.24 6.48
N SER A 90 -0.26 -24.83 7.39
CA SER A 90 -1.28 -25.83 7.04
C SER A 90 -2.43 -25.22 6.24
N GLN A 91 -2.90 -24.04 6.65
CA GLN A 91 -3.93 -23.28 5.91
C GLN A 91 -3.45 -22.91 4.52
N ALA A 92 -2.22 -22.38 4.39
CA ALA A 92 -1.60 -22.06 3.11
C ALA A 92 -1.50 -23.30 2.20
N LYS A 93 -1.08 -24.46 2.76
CA LYS A 93 -1.02 -25.73 2.00
C LYS A 93 -2.39 -26.12 1.43
N LYS A 94 -3.44 -25.99 2.25
CA LYS A 94 -4.80 -26.28 1.79
C LYS A 94 -5.22 -25.33 0.68
N ILE A 95 -5.07 -24.02 0.86
CA ILE A 95 -5.41 -22.98 -0.14
C ILE A 95 -4.69 -23.25 -1.47
N ILE A 96 -3.37 -23.51 -1.42
CA ILE A 96 -2.56 -23.78 -2.61
C ILE A 96 -3.03 -25.05 -3.34
N LYS A 97 -3.32 -26.13 -2.60
CA LYS A 97 -3.82 -27.37 -3.20
C LYS A 97 -5.20 -27.20 -3.83
N ASP A 98 -6.11 -26.50 -3.15
CA ASP A 98 -7.48 -26.28 -3.62
C ASP A 98 -7.51 -25.34 -4.84
N PHE A 99 -6.68 -24.31 -4.84
CA PHE A 99 -6.59 -23.34 -5.94
C PHE A 99 -5.71 -23.83 -7.09
N ASN A 100 -4.70 -24.67 -6.84
CA ASN A 100 -3.72 -25.19 -7.80
C ASN A 100 -3.12 -24.08 -8.68
N PRO A 101 -2.38 -23.11 -8.11
CA PRO A 101 -1.84 -21.97 -8.86
C PRO A 101 -0.69 -22.37 -9.78
N ASP A 102 -0.59 -21.72 -10.94
CA ASP A 102 0.56 -21.78 -11.86
C ASP A 102 1.72 -20.91 -11.40
N LEU A 103 1.41 -19.87 -10.57
CA LEU A 103 2.36 -18.90 -10.05
C LEU A 103 1.90 -18.37 -8.69
N ALA A 104 2.82 -18.21 -7.75
CA ALA A 104 2.57 -17.55 -6.48
C ALA A 104 3.50 -16.32 -6.32
N ILE A 105 2.91 -15.16 -6.01
CA ILE A 105 3.66 -13.89 -5.86
C ILE A 105 3.45 -13.34 -4.45
N GLY A 106 4.55 -13.03 -3.75
CA GLY A 106 4.55 -12.40 -2.44
C GLY A 106 4.95 -10.93 -2.50
N PHE A 107 4.13 -10.06 -1.92
CA PHE A 107 4.41 -8.61 -1.82
C PHE A 107 4.84 -8.18 -0.41
N GLY A 108 5.14 -9.11 0.48
CA GLY A 108 5.55 -8.80 1.83
C GLY A 108 4.41 -8.88 2.86
N GLY A 109 4.70 -8.42 4.06
CA GLY A 109 3.86 -8.65 5.23
C GLY A 109 4.03 -10.08 5.79
N TYR A 110 3.45 -10.32 6.97
CA TYR A 110 3.59 -11.62 7.64
C TYR A 110 2.94 -12.77 6.86
N VAL A 111 1.90 -12.47 6.09
CA VAL A 111 1.15 -13.46 5.30
C VAL A 111 1.97 -14.06 4.17
N SER A 112 2.85 -13.28 3.53
CA SER A 112 3.69 -13.76 2.44
C SER A 112 4.62 -14.91 2.87
N GLY A 113 5.13 -14.87 4.10
CA GLY A 113 6.06 -15.88 4.63
C GLY A 113 5.58 -17.32 4.47
N PRO A 114 4.50 -17.72 5.16
CA PRO A 114 3.98 -19.09 5.09
C PRO A 114 3.42 -19.46 3.72
N VAL A 115 2.79 -18.52 2.99
CA VAL A 115 2.17 -18.79 1.69
C VAL A 115 3.22 -19.07 0.63
N ILE A 116 4.18 -18.17 0.44
CA ILE A 116 5.20 -18.32 -0.61
C ILE A 116 6.16 -19.47 -0.29
N ARG A 117 6.54 -19.62 0.99
CA ARG A 117 7.36 -20.78 1.39
C ARG A 117 6.64 -22.10 1.11
N MET A 118 5.34 -22.18 1.33
CA MET A 118 4.56 -23.39 1.08
C MET A 118 4.40 -23.64 -0.42
N ALA A 119 4.17 -22.56 -1.22
CA ALA A 119 4.11 -22.65 -2.68
C ALA A 119 5.43 -23.23 -3.24
N ALA A 120 6.58 -22.69 -2.83
CA ALA A 120 7.90 -23.18 -3.22
C ALA A 120 8.10 -24.66 -2.84
N LYS A 121 7.69 -25.06 -1.62
CA LYS A 121 7.77 -26.47 -1.17
C LYS A 121 6.90 -27.43 -1.99
N LEU A 122 5.81 -26.95 -2.56
CA LEU A 122 4.89 -27.72 -3.38
C LEU A 122 5.26 -27.68 -4.87
N GLY A 123 6.39 -27.05 -5.23
CA GLY A 123 6.88 -26.97 -6.62
C GLY A 123 6.14 -25.94 -7.48
N VAL A 124 5.35 -25.05 -6.88
CA VAL A 124 4.73 -23.95 -7.60
C VAL A 124 5.79 -22.89 -7.89
N PRO A 125 5.91 -22.38 -9.12
CA PRO A 125 6.76 -21.22 -9.44
C PRO A 125 6.46 -20.03 -8.53
N THR A 126 7.51 -19.40 -7.99
CA THR A 126 7.38 -18.37 -6.96
C THR A 126 8.15 -17.11 -7.28
N ALA A 127 7.55 -15.97 -6.97
CA ALA A 127 8.22 -14.67 -7.00
C ALA A 127 7.93 -13.87 -5.72
N ILE A 128 8.84 -12.98 -5.36
CA ILE A 128 8.59 -11.93 -4.36
C ILE A 128 8.92 -10.56 -4.93
N HIS A 129 8.22 -9.54 -4.46
CA HIS A 129 8.50 -8.15 -4.76
C HIS A 129 8.88 -7.41 -3.46
N GLU A 130 10.01 -6.70 -3.49
CA GLU A 130 10.45 -5.83 -2.39
C GLU A 130 10.29 -4.38 -2.77
N GLN A 131 9.51 -3.66 -1.96
CA GLN A 131 9.16 -2.27 -2.21
C GLN A 131 10.21 -1.27 -1.71
N ASN A 132 10.99 -1.66 -0.73
CA ASN A 132 11.90 -0.77 -0.01
C ASN A 132 13.36 -1.01 -0.39
N ALA A 133 14.18 0.05 -0.31
CA ALA A 133 15.63 -0.06 -0.45
C ALA A 133 16.29 -0.90 0.68
N TYR A 134 15.63 -1.02 1.84
CA TYR A 134 16.00 -1.95 2.90
C TYR A 134 14.92 -3.01 3.06
N PRO A 135 15.21 -4.28 2.68
CA PRO A 135 14.22 -5.34 2.61
C PRO A 135 13.61 -5.71 3.95
N GLY A 136 12.32 -6.03 3.92
CA GLY A 136 11.61 -6.59 5.06
C GLY A 136 12.12 -7.98 5.45
N VAL A 137 11.96 -8.34 6.74
CA VAL A 137 12.42 -9.63 7.30
C VAL A 137 11.83 -10.81 6.53
N THR A 138 10.57 -10.74 6.15
CA THR A 138 9.88 -11.80 5.39
C THR A 138 10.55 -12.01 4.03
N ASN A 139 10.80 -10.94 3.27
CA ASN A 139 11.42 -11.03 1.95
C ASN A 139 12.88 -11.51 2.02
N LYS A 140 13.64 -11.08 3.07
CA LYS A 140 14.98 -11.62 3.33
C LYS A 140 14.96 -13.15 3.52
N ALA A 141 14.00 -13.65 4.28
CA ALA A 141 13.88 -15.09 4.53
C ALA A 141 13.42 -15.90 3.30
N LEU A 142 12.61 -15.27 2.42
CA LEU A 142 12.09 -15.92 1.23
C LEU A 142 13.05 -15.89 0.04
N ALA A 143 13.91 -14.87 -0.07
CA ALA A 143 14.79 -14.66 -1.22
C ALA A 143 15.63 -15.92 -1.61
N LYS A 144 16.08 -16.68 -0.61
CA LYS A 144 16.83 -17.93 -0.81
C LYS A 144 16.01 -19.10 -1.39
N GLN A 145 14.68 -18.99 -1.41
CA GLN A 145 13.78 -20.12 -1.69
C GLN A 145 12.94 -19.91 -2.94
N VAL A 146 12.73 -18.65 -3.35
CA VAL A 146 11.89 -18.31 -4.50
C VAL A 146 12.67 -18.36 -5.82
N ASP A 147 11.93 -18.46 -6.91
CA ASP A 147 12.51 -18.53 -8.26
C ASP A 147 12.83 -17.14 -8.82
N ALA A 148 12.15 -16.08 -8.37
CA ALA A 148 12.44 -14.71 -8.76
C ALA A 148 12.30 -13.73 -7.60
N VAL A 149 13.21 -12.74 -7.57
CA VAL A 149 13.16 -11.60 -6.64
C VAL A 149 13.10 -10.32 -7.46
N MET A 150 11.98 -9.61 -7.35
CA MET A 150 11.72 -8.34 -8.02
C MET A 150 11.96 -7.19 -7.03
N LEU A 151 12.65 -6.15 -7.46
CA LEU A 151 13.06 -5.04 -6.62
C LEU A 151 12.54 -3.71 -7.17
N THR A 152 12.07 -2.86 -6.27
CA THR A 152 11.85 -1.43 -6.59
C THR A 152 13.18 -0.70 -6.75
N SER A 153 14.20 -1.06 -5.97
CA SER A 153 15.53 -0.46 -6.00
C SER A 153 16.61 -1.52 -5.85
N MET A 154 17.63 -1.46 -6.70
CA MET A 154 18.80 -2.35 -6.60
C MET A 154 19.58 -2.19 -5.30
N ALA A 155 19.40 -1.07 -4.57
CA ALA A 155 19.98 -0.90 -3.24
C ALA A 155 19.55 -1.97 -2.22
N ALA A 156 18.42 -2.67 -2.48
CA ALA A 156 17.94 -3.76 -1.64
C ALA A 156 18.76 -5.06 -1.82
N GLU A 157 19.34 -5.30 -3.00
CA GLU A 157 20.01 -6.56 -3.36
C GLU A 157 21.11 -6.96 -2.37
N LYS A 158 21.93 -6.01 -1.95
CA LYS A 158 23.05 -6.24 -1.00
C LYS A 158 22.62 -6.80 0.37
N TYR A 159 21.34 -6.76 0.68
CA TYR A 159 20.78 -7.29 1.94
C TYR A 159 20.04 -8.62 1.75
N LEU A 160 20.01 -9.13 0.52
CA LEU A 160 19.33 -10.36 0.14
C LEU A 160 20.34 -11.42 -0.26
N GLU A 161 19.95 -12.66 -0.14
CA GLU A 161 20.71 -13.82 -0.65
C GLU A 161 19.78 -14.59 -1.61
N PRO A 162 19.56 -14.06 -2.82
CA PRO A 162 18.65 -14.67 -3.78
C PRO A 162 19.25 -15.92 -4.43
N LYS A 163 18.37 -16.88 -4.77
CA LYS A 163 18.75 -18.09 -5.53
C LYS A 163 19.15 -17.74 -6.96
N ASN A 164 18.49 -16.76 -7.56
CA ASN A 164 18.74 -16.25 -8.91
C ASN A 164 18.97 -14.74 -8.84
N PRO A 165 19.59 -14.11 -9.85
CA PRO A 165 19.77 -12.67 -9.89
C PRO A 165 18.46 -11.91 -9.68
N CYS A 166 18.53 -10.82 -8.92
CA CYS A 166 17.40 -9.93 -8.72
C CYS A 166 17.01 -9.19 -10.01
N VAL A 167 15.74 -8.88 -10.16
CA VAL A 167 15.22 -8.13 -11.31
C VAL A 167 14.74 -6.76 -10.84
N LEU A 168 15.26 -5.68 -11.41
CA LEU A 168 14.75 -4.34 -11.19
C LEU A 168 13.45 -4.16 -11.96
N THR A 169 12.34 -4.02 -11.25
CA THR A 169 11.00 -3.84 -11.84
C THR A 169 10.40 -2.46 -11.56
N GLY A 170 10.98 -1.71 -10.65
CA GLY A 170 10.31 -0.55 -10.06
C GLY A 170 9.16 -0.98 -9.14
N LEU A 171 8.43 -0.02 -8.62
CA LEU A 171 7.22 -0.27 -7.83
C LEU A 171 5.98 -0.28 -8.73
N PRO A 172 5.18 -1.34 -8.73
CA PRO A 172 3.92 -1.36 -9.47
C PRO A 172 2.95 -0.28 -8.98
N VAL A 173 2.54 0.60 -9.88
CA VAL A 173 1.56 1.67 -9.64
C VAL A 173 0.26 1.31 -10.37
N ARG A 174 -0.90 1.64 -9.77
CA ARG A 174 -2.20 1.35 -10.36
C ARG A 174 -2.40 2.14 -11.68
N ALA A 175 -3.02 1.51 -12.67
CA ALA A 175 -3.19 2.10 -14.01
C ALA A 175 -3.88 3.47 -13.98
N GLU A 176 -4.77 3.68 -13.03
CA GLU A 176 -5.49 4.95 -12.87
C GLU A 176 -4.56 6.15 -12.64
N PHE A 177 -3.36 5.96 -12.05
CA PHE A 177 -2.39 7.03 -11.89
C PHE A 177 -1.77 7.52 -13.21
N PHE A 178 -1.91 6.76 -14.28
CA PHE A 178 -1.44 7.14 -15.62
C PHE A 178 -2.55 7.66 -16.53
N THR A 179 -3.81 7.43 -16.18
CA THR A 179 -4.96 7.70 -17.07
C THR A 179 -5.91 8.76 -16.54
N THR A 180 -5.73 9.19 -15.28
CA THR A 180 -6.61 10.19 -14.67
C THR A 180 -6.28 11.60 -15.20
N ASP A 181 -7.29 12.27 -15.75
CA ASP A 181 -7.17 13.61 -16.32
C ASP A 181 -7.31 14.71 -15.25
N LYS A 182 -6.50 15.77 -15.34
CA LYS A 182 -6.46 16.86 -14.37
C LYS A 182 -7.77 17.67 -14.34
N GLU A 183 -8.23 18.13 -15.49
CA GLU A 183 -9.40 19.02 -15.57
C GLU A 183 -10.67 18.29 -15.12
N LYS A 184 -10.84 17.05 -15.59
CA LYS A 184 -11.94 16.20 -15.17
C LYS A 184 -11.90 15.94 -13.65
N SER A 185 -10.71 15.68 -13.10
CA SER A 185 -10.55 15.46 -11.67
C SER A 185 -10.90 16.68 -10.85
N ARG A 186 -10.49 17.87 -11.30
CA ARG A 186 -10.83 19.13 -10.62
C ARG A 186 -12.34 19.36 -10.60
N LEU A 187 -13.00 19.15 -11.74
CA LEU A 187 -14.47 19.27 -11.84
C LEU A 187 -15.19 18.31 -10.89
N GLU A 188 -14.78 17.04 -10.87
CA GLU A 188 -15.38 16.01 -9.99
C GLU A 188 -15.13 16.25 -8.50
N LEU A 189 -14.03 16.90 -8.15
CA LEU A 189 -13.70 17.29 -6.76
C LEU A 189 -14.29 18.62 -6.36
N GLY A 190 -14.94 19.36 -7.27
CA GLY A 190 -15.47 20.70 -7.02
C GLY A 190 -14.37 21.76 -6.80
N VAL A 191 -13.16 21.54 -7.35
CA VAL A 191 -12.03 22.46 -7.22
C VAL A 191 -11.98 23.38 -8.43
N ASP A 192 -11.95 24.67 -8.19
CA ASP A 192 -11.88 25.71 -9.22
C ASP A 192 -10.45 25.89 -9.80
N SER A 193 -10.19 27.00 -10.51
CA SER A 193 -8.91 27.26 -11.19
C SER A 193 -7.76 27.64 -10.25
N ARG A 194 -8.02 27.87 -8.95
CA ARG A 194 -6.97 28.20 -7.97
C ARG A 194 -6.00 27.04 -7.78
N PRO A 195 -4.72 27.29 -7.43
CA PRO A 195 -3.78 26.24 -7.10
C PRO A 195 -4.33 25.31 -6.00
N LEU A 196 -4.25 23.99 -6.23
CA LEU A 196 -4.67 22.97 -5.26
C LEU A 196 -3.45 22.36 -4.57
N ILE A 197 -3.40 22.49 -3.26
CA ILE A 197 -2.41 21.85 -2.39
C ILE A 197 -3.03 20.58 -1.80
N LEU A 198 -2.49 19.44 -2.20
CA LEU A 198 -2.82 18.15 -1.62
C LEU A 198 -1.81 17.81 -0.53
N SER A 199 -2.25 17.24 0.59
CA SER A 199 -1.33 16.79 1.64
C SER A 199 -1.81 15.54 2.35
N SER A 200 -0.86 14.67 2.74
CA SER A 200 -1.14 13.43 3.45
C SER A 200 0.07 12.94 4.25
N GLY A 201 -0.18 12.44 5.44
CA GLY A 201 0.82 11.77 6.29
C GLY A 201 0.81 10.24 6.17
N GLY A 202 0.03 9.68 5.22
CA GLY A 202 -0.26 8.25 5.12
C GLY A 202 -1.49 7.85 5.94
N SER A 203 -1.86 6.56 5.91
CA SER A 203 -3.11 6.03 6.51
C SER A 203 -3.24 6.25 8.03
N LEU A 204 -2.14 6.25 8.75
CA LEU A 204 -2.12 6.54 10.19
C LEU A 204 -2.06 8.04 10.47
N GLY A 205 -1.66 8.85 9.50
CA GLY A 205 -1.33 10.25 9.66
C GLY A 205 0.12 10.46 10.10
N ALA A 206 0.56 11.72 10.02
CA ALA A 206 1.86 12.16 10.52
C ALA A 206 1.68 13.48 11.27
N GLU A 207 1.86 13.46 12.57
CA GLU A 207 1.62 14.64 13.43
C GLU A 207 2.40 15.89 12.96
N PRO A 208 3.69 15.82 12.56
CA PRO A 208 4.41 16.98 12.02
C PRO A 208 3.75 17.57 10.77
N ILE A 209 3.26 16.73 9.85
CA ILE A 209 2.56 17.18 8.64
C ILE A 209 1.23 17.81 9.02
N ASN A 210 0.44 17.18 9.90
CA ASN A 210 -0.83 17.71 10.34
C ASN A 210 -0.67 19.09 11.00
N LYS A 211 0.35 19.27 11.87
CA LYS A 211 0.65 20.56 12.50
C LYS A 211 1.03 21.63 11.47
N ALA A 212 1.95 21.31 10.55
CA ALA A 212 2.37 22.22 9.51
C ALA A 212 1.20 22.61 8.58
N MET A 213 0.33 21.66 8.26
CA MET A 213 -0.85 21.94 7.43
C MET A 213 -1.89 22.78 8.13
N VAL A 214 -2.10 22.61 9.45
CA VAL A 214 -2.96 23.50 10.24
C VAL A 214 -2.46 24.95 10.17
N GLU A 215 -1.14 25.18 10.35
CA GLU A 215 -0.55 26.52 10.23
C GLU A 215 -0.76 27.10 8.82
N LEU A 216 -0.43 26.32 7.78
CA LEU A 216 -0.53 26.76 6.39
C LEU A 216 -1.98 27.05 5.99
N ILE A 217 -2.92 26.18 6.34
CA ILE A 217 -4.33 26.34 6.01
C ILE A 217 -4.90 27.55 6.76
N ALA A 218 -4.59 27.71 8.04
CA ALA A 218 -5.08 28.85 8.85
C ALA A 218 -4.57 30.19 8.29
N GLU A 219 -3.34 30.24 7.75
CA GLU A 219 -2.78 31.44 7.14
C GLU A 219 -3.36 31.75 5.75
N ARG A 220 -3.54 30.70 4.91
CA ARG A 220 -3.80 30.89 3.48
C ARG A 220 -5.26 30.78 3.09
N ALA A 221 -6.04 29.92 3.75
CA ALA A 221 -7.44 29.73 3.38
C ALA A 221 -8.28 31.01 3.41
N PRO A 222 -8.11 31.94 4.42
CA PRO A 222 -8.82 33.20 4.43
C PRO A 222 -8.46 34.15 3.28
N LYS A 223 -7.26 33.99 2.67
CA LYS A 223 -6.84 34.80 1.52
C LYS A 223 -7.55 34.37 0.23
N GLY A 224 -8.07 33.12 0.20
CA GLY A 224 -8.81 32.58 -0.94
C GLY A 224 -8.01 32.37 -2.21
N ASP A 225 -6.67 32.36 -2.14
CA ASP A 225 -5.77 32.28 -3.28
C ASP A 225 -5.34 30.85 -3.68
N CYS A 226 -5.70 29.85 -2.86
CA CYS A 226 -5.47 28.44 -3.14
C CYS A 226 -6.53 27.56 -2.46
N CYS A 227 -6.62 26.31 -2.92
CA CYS A 227 -7.46 25.25 -2.37
C CYS A 227 -6.62 24.22 -1.65
N PHE A 228 -7.22 23.55 -0.66
CA PHE A 228 -6.57 22.51 0.13
C PHE A 228 -7.41 21.24 0.17
N ILE A 229 -6.74 20.10 -0.02
CA ILE A 229 -7.23 18.77 0.35
C ILE A 229 -6.19 18.17 1.28
N HIS A 230 -6.58 17.93 2.55
CA HIS A 230 -5.67 17.39 3.55
C HIS A 230 -6.23 16.09 4.15
N ALA A 231 -5.44 15.00 4.05
CA ALA A 231 -5.72 13.74 4.72
C ALA A 231 -4.98 13.69 6.05
N THR A 232 -5.74 13.74 7.13
CA THR A 232 -5.21 13.80 8.51
C THR A 232 -4.66 12.44 8.98
N GLY A 233 -5.15 11.35 8.38
CA GLY A 233 -4.96 9.99 8.90
C GLY A 233 -5.71 9.77 10.21
N HIS A 234 -5.72 8.51 10.64
CA HIS A 234 -6.46 8.08 11.84
C HIS A 234 -6.08 8.84 13.13
N SER A 235 -4.83 9.26 13.26
CA SER A 235 -4.34 10.02 14.44
C SER A 235 -4.63 11.52 14.39
N GLY A 236 -5.17 12.03 13.29
CA GLY A 236 -5.34 13.46 13.06
C GLY A 236 -6.75 13.99 13.27
N THR A 237 -7.60 13.34 14.07
CA THR A 237 -8.98 13.75 14.36
C THR A 237 -9.11 15.17 14.96
N TRP A 238 -8.05 15.68 15.57
CA TRP A 238 -7.97 16.99 16.19
C TRP A 238 -7.82 18.17 15.20
N VAL A 239 -7.44 17.87 13.94
CA VAL A 239 -7.07 18.90 12.93
C VAL A 239 -8.23 19.84 12.63
N ALA A 240 -9.43 19.32 12.40
CA ALA A 240 -10.59 20.15 12.08
C ALA A 240 -10.96 21.10 13.23
N ASP A 241 -10.91 20.61 14.47
CA ASP A 241 -11.20 21.42 15.66
C ASP A 241 -10.14 22.51 15.87
N GLU A 242 -8.87 22.20 15.59
CA GLU A 242 -7.80 23.19 15.71
C GLU A 242 -7.90 24.28 14.63
N LEU A 243 -8.29 23.93 13.40
CA LEU A 243 -8.58 24.90 12.35
C LEU A 243 -9.75 25.82 12.74
N LYS A 244 -10.82 25.27 13.32
CA LYS A 244 -11.97 26.06 13.82
C LYS A 244 -11.54 27.08 14.88
N LYS A 245 -10.67 26.68 15.83
CA LYS A 245 -10.13 27.62 16.85
C LYS A 245 -9.30 28.75 16.23
N ARG A 246 -8.69 28.52 15.07
CA ARG A 246 -7.91 29.52 14.33
C ARG A 246 -8.74 30.33 13.32
N GLY A 247 -10.06 30.19 13.35
CA GLY A 247 -10.97 30.93 12.50
C GLY A 247 -11.24 30.34 11.13
N VAL A 248 -10.75 29.14 10.85
CA VAL A 248 -11.00 28.41 9.59
C VAL A 248 -11.87 27.20 9.88
N ASP A 249 -13.17 27.34 9.69
CA ASP A 249 -14.12 26.24 9.79
C ASP A 249 -14.17 25.48 8.44
N PRO A 250 -13.67 24.25 8.34
CA PRO A 250 -13.65 23.51 7.06
C PRO A 250 -15.04 23.32 6.44
N ASP A 251 -16.11 23.33 7.26
CA ASP A 251 -17.49 23.18 6.79
C ASP A 251 -18.04 24.46 6.12
N LYS A 252 -17.33 25.61 6.28
CA LYS A 252 -17.73 26.94 5.75
C LYS A 252 -16.76 27.48 4.72
N PHE A 253 -15.55 26.92 4.62
CA PHE A 253 -14.52 27.35 3.68
C PHE A 253 -14.53 26.41 2.46
N GLU A 254 -15.11 26.87 1.36
CA GLU A 254 -15.22 26.08 0.10
C GLU A 254 -13.86 25.65 -0.46
N ASN A 255 -12.78 26.36 -0.10
CA ASN A 255 -11.42 26.04 -0.55
C ASN A 255 -10.66 25.12 0.41
N VAL A 256 -11.31 24.54 1.44
CA VAL A 256 -10.67 23.64 2.42
C VAL A 256 -11.46 22.34 2.54
N THR A 257 -10.82 21.24 2.20
CA THR A 257 -11.37 19.88 2.37
C THR A 257 -10.48 19.09 3.32
N ILE A 258 -11.02 18.70 4.47
CA ILE A 258 -10.34 17.84 5.44
C ILE A 258 -10.96 16.44 5.38
N ARG A 259 -10.12 15.41 5.20
CA ARG A 259 -10.54 14.00 5.18
C ARG A 259 -9.68 13.20 6.14
N GLU A 260 -10.21 12.15 6.74
CA GLU A 260 -9.39 11.21 7.50
C GLU A 260 -8.50 10.40 6.53
N TYR A 261 -9.09 9.93 5.44
CA TYR A 261 -8.42 9.12 4.41
C TYR A 261 -8.87 9.54 3.00
N ILE A 262 -7.97 9.42 2.02
CA ILE A 262 -8.26 9.67 0.61
C ILE A 262 -8.34 8.34 -0.12
N ASP A 263 -9.54 7.87 -0.43
CA ASP A 263 -9.77 6.64 -1.19
C ASP A 263 -9.51 6.84 -2.69
N ASP A 264 -9.75 8.06 -3.19
CA ASP A 264 -9.58 8.49 -4.58
C ASP A 264 -8.26 9.24 -4.82
N MET A 265 -7.14 8.72 -4.28
CA MET A 265 -5.83 9.37 -4.30
C MET A 265 -5.37 9.72 -5.73
N SER A 266 -5.59 8.85 -6.71
CA SER A 266 -5.23 9.12 -8.10
C SER A 266 -5.92 10.38 -8.66
N ARG A 267 -7.21 10.57 -8.32
CA ARG A 267 -7.98 11.75 -8.71
C ARG A 267 -7.46 13.01 -8.00
N CYS A 268 -7.25 12.93 -6.68
CA CYS A 268 -6.71 14.06 -5.93
C CYS A 268 -5.31 14.45 -6.40
N MET A 269 -4.46 13.47 -6.71
CA MET A 269 -3.13 13.72 -7.27
C MET A 269 -3.20 14.28 -8.69
N ALA A 270 -4.08 13.78 -9.55
CA ALA A 270 -4.27 14.37 -10.88
C ALA A 270 -4.66 15.84 -10.78
N ALA A 271 -5.61 16.18 -9.89
CA ALA A 271 -6.14 17.53 -9.70
C ALA A 271 -5.14 18.51 -9.08
N CYS A 272 -4.22 18.05 -8.21
CA CYS A 272 -3.35 18.94 -7.44
C CYS A 272 -2.23 19.57 -8.29
N ASP A 273 -1.74 20.71 -7.77
CA ASP A 273 -0.59 21.44 -8.31
C ASP A 273 0.66 21.23 -7.45
N LEU A 274 0.48 20.95 -6.16
CA LEU A 274 1.55 20.64 -5.22
C LEU A 274 1.09 19.52 -4.28
N PHE A 275 1.95 18.52 -4.05
CA PHE A 275 1.70 17.45 -3.10
C PHE A 275 2.70 17.47 -1.95
N ILE A 276 2.22 17.58 -0.71
CA ILE A 276 3.01 17.55 0.53
C ILE A 276 2.80 16.20 1.21
N ASN A 277 3.86 15.40 1.31
CA ASN A 277 3.73 14.04 1.83
C ASN A 277 5.02 13.52 2.47
N ARG A 278 4.93 12.37 3.12
CA ARG A 278 6.09 11.59 3.54
C ARG A 278 6.72 10.87 2.35
N ALA A 279 8.05 10.69 2.38
CA ALA A 279 8.82 9.99 1.36
C ALA A 279 8.63 8.44 1.44
N GLY A 280 7.37 7.97 1.40
CA GLY A 280 7.05 6.53 1.31
C GLY A 280 7.25 5.99 -0.11
N ALA A 281 7.77 4.76 -0.24
CA ALA A 281 8.08 4.17 -1.55
C ALA A 281 6.89 4.20 -2.52
N SER A 282 5.69 3.81 -2.07
CA SER A 282 4.47 3.84 -2.91
C SER A 282 4.13 5.26 -3.35
N THR A 283 4.20 6.21 -2.44
CA THR A 283 3.89 7.61 -2.73
C THR A 283 4.86 8.22 -3.72
N LEU A 284 6.17 7.92 -3.60
CA LEU A 284 7.17 8.40 -4.56
C LEU A 284 6.86 7.92 -5.97
N SER A 285 6.54 6.65 -6.14
CA SER A 285 6.19 6.09 -7.45
C SER A 285 4.87 6.63 -8.01
N GLU A 286 3.90 6.93 -7.15
CA GLU A 286 2.65 7.59 -7.53
C GLU A 286 2.89 9.04 -7.97
N ILE A 287 3.76 9.78 -7.26
CA ILE A 287 4.20 11.15 -7.62
C ILE A 287 4.91 11.14 -8.99
N GLU A 288 5.84 10.21 -9.19
CA GLU A 288 6.55 10.04 -10.45
C GLU A 288 5.61 9.74 -11.62
N ALA A 289 4.63 8.85 -11.40
CA ALA A 289 3.63 8.49 -12.41
C ALA A 289 2.78 9.68 -12.86
N HIS A 290 2.47 10.61 -11.96
CA HIS A 290 1.72 11.83 -12.28
C HIS A 290 2.60 13.01 -12.67
N GLY A 291 3.92 12.94 -12.49
CA GLY A 291 4.84 14.08 -12.71
C GLY A 291 4.53 15.28 -11.81
N LYS A 292 4.15 15.04 -10.53
CA LYS A 292 3.70 16.12 -9.64
C LYS A 292 4.82 16.79 -8.87
N PRO A 293 4.86 18.14 -8.84
CA PRO A 293 5.69 18.86 -7.87
C PRO A 293 5.34 18.42 -6.44
N SER A 294 6.35 18.18 -5.61
CA SER A 294 6.11 17.68 -4.25
C SER A 294 7.12 18.19 -3.24
N VAL A 295 6.65 18.32 -2.00
CA VAL A 295 7.47 18.52 -0.80
C VAL A 295 7.41 17.22 0.00
N LEU A 296 8.60 16.61 0.19
CA LEU A 296 8.76 15.35 0.91
C LEU A 296 9.35 15.61 2.31
N ILE A 297 8.72 15.04 3.33
CA ILE A 297 9.05 15.25 4.74
C ILE A 297 9.43 13.93 5.39
#